data_b196fd62aecfc9ee5590c70482c93dad
#
_entry.id   b196fd62aecfc9ee5590c70482c93dad
#
_cell.length_a   1.000
_cell.length_b   1.000
_cell.length_c   1.000
_cell.angle_alpha   90.00
_cell.angle_beta   90.00
_cell.angle_gamma   90.00
#
_symmetry.space_group_name_H-M   'P 1'
#
loop_
_entity.id
_entity.type
_entity.pdbx_description
1 polymer ?
#
loop_
_entity_poly.entity_id
_entity_poly.type
_entity_poly.pdbx_seq_one_letter_code
_entity_poly.pdbx_strand_id
1 'polypeptide(L)'
;MSIISLINKIPFGQKAEQGFFLYSKMPANYLKKIEENNFRKTIAYVYQHSKFYRKRFDELSIRPENVKTPADLGDFFTTAEDIREHVDDFVCSPPDTAFETTGTTSKRSKRVYFSRNEIREAGWSGAVGLWALGVRKEDRIASAFDYSFWVSGPVLQASCEVLGCFHVEAGRIDPEEFYDRLSDYGITVIVGDPSWIVGLAEVAQK
;
A
#
# COMPACT_ATOMS: atom_id res chain seq x y z
N MET A 1 -6.12 -5.23 -30.51
CA MET A 1 -5.36 -5.28 -29.24
C MET A 1 -6.34 -4.85 -28.16
N SER A 2 -6.63 -5.71 -27.16
CA SER A 2 -7.62 -5.39 -26.11
C SER A 2 -7.04 -4.30 -25.20
N ILE A 3 -7.87 -3.33 -24.77
CA ILE A 3 -7.50 -2.30 -23.78
C ILE A 3 -6.89 -2.95 -22.52
N ILE A 4 -7.39 -4.13 -22.12
CA ILE A 4 -6.85 -4.93 -21.00
C ILE A 4 -5.40 -5.36 -21.28
N SER A 5 -5.04 -5.70 -22.52
CA SER A 5 -3.66 -6.06 -22.87
C SER A 5 -2.73 -4.84 -22.88
N LEU A 6 -3.28 -3.65 -23.09
CA LEU A 6 -2.55 -2.38 -23.03
C LEU A 6 -2.27 -1.99 -21.55
N ILE A 7 -3.28 -2.13 -20.70
CA ILE A 7 -3.19 -1.80 -19.25
C ILE A 7 -2.20 -2.72 -18.53
N ASN A 8 -2.20 -4.03 -18.86
CA ASN A 8 -1.23 -4.98 -18.33
C ASN A 8 0.21 -4.77 -18.87
N LYS A 9 0.37 -3.89 -19.85
CA LYS A 9 1.66 -3.52 -20.44
C LYS A 9 2.12 -2.11 -20.06
N ILE A 10 1.29 -1.33 -19.34
CA ILE A 10 1.73 -0.04 -18.80
C ILE A 10 2.75 -0.39 -17.72
N PRO A 11 4.03 -0.10 -17.89
CA PRO A 11 5.03 -0.38 -16.87
C PRO A 11 4.64 0.41 -15.61
N PHE A 12 4.54 -0.25 -14.48
CA PHE A 12 4.59 0.43 -13.20
C PHE A 12 5.80 1.36 -13.22
N GLY A 13 5.57 2.65 -13.04
CA GLY A 13 6.66 3.65 -13.10
C GLY A 13 6.45 4.77 -14.10
N GLN A 14 5.37 4.78 -14.86
CA GLN A 14 4.96 5.98 -15.59
C GLN A 14 4.18 6.93 -14.67
N LYS A 15 4.26 8.22 -14.96
CA LYS A 15 3.82 9.34 -14.13
C LYS A 15 2.48 9.07 -13.41
N ALA A 16 2.39 9.40 -12.12
CA ALA A 16 1.18 9.27 -11.29
C ALA A 16 -0.06 9.87 -11.95
N GLU A 17 0.10 10.99 -12.68
CA GLU A 17 -0.92 11.62 -13.52
C GLU A 17 -1.56 10.65 -14.52
N GLN A 18 -0.76 9.87 -15.24
CA GLN A 18 -1.26 8.91 -16.23
C GLN A 18 -2.08 7.79 -15.56
N GLY A 19 -1.63 7.33 -14.38
CA GLY A 19 -2.37 6.38 -13.58
C GLY A 19 -3.72 6.93 -13.14
N PHE A 20 -3.75 8.16 -12.62
CA PHE A 20 -4.99 8.82 -12.21
C PHE A 20 -5.97 8.96 -13.38
N PHE A 21 -5.54 9.51 -14.51
CA PHE A 21 -6.39 9.66 -15.68
C PHE A 21 -6.92 8.32 -16.19
N LEU A 22 -6.07 7.31 -16.25
CA LEU A 22 -6.48 5.99 -16.69
C LEU A 22 -7.61 5.43 -15.82
N TYR A 23 -7.43 5.40 -14.50
CA TYR A 23 -8.41 4.83 -13.58
C TYR A 23 -9.66 5.70 -13.44
N SER A 24 -9.53 7.04 -13.39
CA SER A 24 -10.67 7.95 -13.22
C SER A 24 -11.60 8.03 -14.44
N LYS A 25 -11.08 7.74 -15.63
CA LYS A 25 -11.84 7.77 -16.89
C LYS A 25 -12.28 6.40 -17.39
N MET A 26 -11.86 5.33 -16.72
CA MET A 26 -12.19 3.98 -17.13
C MET A 26 -13.65 3.64 -16.78
N PRO A 27 -14.45 3.14 -17.73
CA PRO A 27 -15.79 2.68 -17.42
C PRO A 27 -15.79 1.55 -16.37
N ALA A 28 -16.75 1.56 -15.45
CA ALA A 28 -16.83 0.62 -14.32
C ALA A 28 -16.81 -0.87 -14.75
N ASN A 29 -17.41 -1.20 -15.89
CA ASN A 29 -17.42 -2.56 -16.43
C ASN A 29 -16.01 -3.05 -16.86
N TYR A 30 -15.10 -2.13 -17.25
CA TYR A 30 -13.71 -2.47 -17.53
C TYR A 30 -12.91 -2.63 -16.25
N LEU A 31 -13.10 -1.74 -15.28
CA LEU A 31 -12.48 -1.86 -13.95
C LEU A 31 -12.83 -3.22 -13.33
N LYS A 32 -14.10 -3.59 -13.32
CA LYS A 32 -14.57 -4.88 -12.83
C LYS A 32 -13.88 -6.07 -13.51
N LYS A 33 -13.74 -6.03 -14.84
CA LYS A 33 -13.02 -7.08 -15.57
C LYS A 33 -11.55 -7.18 -15.22
N ILE A 34 -10.89 -6.05 -14.97
CA ILE A 34 -9.49 -6.02 -14.53
C ILE A 34 -9.39 -6.63 -13.13
N GLU A 35 -10.25 -6.21 -12.21
CA GLU A 35 -10.33 -6.72 -10.85
C GLU A 35 -10.54 -8.24 -10.82
N GLU A 36 -11.55 -8.75 -11.52
CA GLU A 36 -11.83 -10.18 -11.64
C GLU A 36 -10.64 -10.97 -12.24
N ASN A 37 -9.97 -10.40 -13.25
CA ASN A 37 -8.80 -11.03 -13.85
C ASN A 37 -7.61 -11.06 -12.89
N ASN A 38 -7.37 -9.97 -12.16
CA ASN A 38 -6.30 -9.89 -11.18
C ASN A 38 -6.59 -10.80 -9.98
N PHE A 39 -7.84 -10.85 -9.52
CA PHE A 39 -8.25 -11.77 -8.48
C PHE A 39 -7.94 -13.22 -8.84
N ARG A 40 -8.35 -13.70 -10.03
CA ARG A 40 -8.05 -15.07 -10.48
C ARG A 40 -6.55 -15.36 -10.55
N LYS A 41 -5.76 -14.40 -11.07
CA LYS A 41 -4.30 -14.54 -11.09
C LYS A 41 -3.71 -14.64 -9.68
N THR A 42 -4.22 -13.83 -8.75
CA THR A 42 -3.77 -13.85 -7.35
C THR A 42 -4.10 -15.20 -6.71
N ILE A 43 -5.32 -15.73 -6.88
CA ILE A 43 -5.72 -17.04 -6.36
C ILE A 43 -4.82 -18.16 -6.88
N ALA A 44 -4.58 -18.20 -8.19
CA ALA A 44 -3.66 -19.18 -8.79
C ALA A 44 -2.23 -19.03 -8.27
N TYR A 45 -1.74 -17.81 -8.14
CA TYR A 45 -0.39 -17.50 -7.67
C TYR A 45 -0.18 -17.91 -6.20
N VAL A 46 -1.09 -17.54 -5.30
CA VAL A 46 -0.95 -17.88 -3.88
C VAL A 46 -1.09 -19.39 -3.65
N TYR A 47 -1.92 -20.09 -4.42
CA TYR A 47 -2.01 -21.53 -4.36
C TYR A 47 -0.70 -22.23 -4.79
N GLN A 48 -0.02 -21.68 -5.78
CA GLN A 48 1.25 -22.24 -6.27
C GLN A 48 2.42 -21.96 -5.32
N HIS A 49 2.46 -20.79 -4.70
CA HIS A 49 3.65 -20.27 -4.04
C HIS A 49 3.54 -20.17 -2.51
N SER A 50 2.34 -20.02 -1.92
CA SER A 50 2.15 -19.97 -0.49
C SER A 50 1.81 -21.35 0.08
N LYS A 51 2.53 -21.79 1.08
CA LYS A 51 2.23 -23.03 1.81
C LYS A 51 0.90 -22.94 2.53
N PHE A 52 0.62 -21.77 3.15
CA PHE A 52 -0.63 -21.52 3.88
C PHE A 52 -1.84 -21.66 2.96
N TYR A 53 -1.89 -20.90 1.86
CA TYR A 53 -3.04 -20.91 0.96
C TYR A 53 -3.22 -22.26 0.27
N ARG A 54 -2.14 -22.93 -0.14
CA ARG A 54 -2.22 -24.28 -0.71
C ARG A 54 -2.89 -25.23 0.26
N LYS A 55 -2.40 -25.32 1.50
CA LYS A 55 -2.95 -26.19 2.53
C LYS A 55 -4.42 -25.92 2.77
N ARG A 56 -4.79 -24.64 2.99
CA ARG A 56 -6.17 -24.24 3.29
C ARG A 56 -7.13 -24.50 2.12
N PHE A 57 -6.71 -24.25 0.90
CA PHE A 57 -7.53 -24.53 -0.27
C PHE A 57 -7.73 -26.03 -0.49
N ASP A 58 -6.71 -26.83 -0.28
CA ASP A 58 -6.83 -28.30 -0.37
C ASP A 58 -7.77 -28.86 0.72
N GLU A 59 -7.66 -28.38 1.96
CA GLU A 59 -8.57 -28.76 3.07
C GLU A 59 -10.02 -28.44 2.77
N LEU A 60 -10.29 -27.31 2.14
CA LEU A 60 -11.64 -26.84 1.78
C LEU A 60 -12.10 -27.29 0.40
N SER A 61 -11.29 -28.10 -0.29
CA SER A 61 -11.55 -28.53 -1.67
C SER A 61 -11.74 -27.38 -2.66
N ILE A 62 -11.15 -26.21 -2.39
CA ILE A 62 -11.12 -25.05 -3.26
C ILE A 62 -10.09 -25.30 -4.37
N ARG A 63 -10.54 -25.25 -5.62
CA ARG A 63 -9.67 -25.39 -6.80
C ARG A 63 -9.54 -24.06 -7.51
N PRO A 64 -8.32 -23.50 -7.65
CA PRO A 64 -8.09 -22.18 -8.26
C PRO A 64 -8.75 -21.98 -9.62
N GLU A 65 -8.79 -23.02 -10.45
CA GLU A 65 -9.41 -22.98 -11.76
C GLU A 65 -10.93 -22.77 -11.73
N ASN A 66 -11.57 -23.09 -10.60
CA ASN A 66 -13.01 -22.92 -10.39
C ASN A 66 -13.36 -21.58 -9.74
N VAL A 67 -12.37 -20.87 -9.17
CA VAL A 67 -12.57 -19.59 -8.46
C VAL A 67 -12.51 -18.45 -9.47
N LYS A 68 -13.63 -17.78 -9.71
CA LYS A 68 -13.76 -16.65 -10.64
C LYS A 68 -13.96 -15.32 -9.91
N THR A 69 -14.65 -15.36 -8.77
CA THR A 69 -15.02 -14.20 -7.94
C THR A 69 -14.78 -14.52 -6.47
N PRO A 70 -14.71 -13.53 -5.58
CA PRO A 70 -14.60 -13.75 -4.14
C PRO A 70 -15.71 -14.65 -3.57
N ALA A 71 -16.93 -14.62 -4.13
CA ALA A 71 -18.04 -15.44 -3.67
C ALA A 71 -17.76 -16.96 -3.85
N ASP A 72 -16.93 -17.34 -4.81
CA ASP A 72 -16.58 -18.74 -5.04
C ASP A 72 -15.64 -19.33 -3.96
N LEU A 73 -15.10 -18.47 -3.08
CA LEU A 73 -14.32 -18.89 -1.90
C LEU A 73 -15.20 -19.30 -0.73
N GLY A 74 -16.53 -19.07 -0.79
CA GLY A 74 -17.45 -19.35 0.31
C GLY A 74 -17.08 -18.59 1.57
N ASP A 75 -17.04 -19.30 2.70
CA ASP A 75 -16.72 -18.73 4.03
C ASP A 75 -15.19 -18.70 4.33
N PHE A 76 -14.35 -18.81 3.31
CA PHE A 76 -12.90 -18.73 3.51
C PHE A 76 -12.47 -17.29 3.76
N PHE A 77 -11.81 -17.06 4.89
CA PHE A 77 -11.18 -15.80 5.26
C PHE A 77 -9.79 -16.06 5.84
N THR A 78 -8.86 -15.15 5.62
CA THR A 78 -7.59 -15.09 6.33
C THR A 78 -7.76 -14.23 7.57
N THR A 79 -7.51 -14.79 8.73
CA THR A 79 -7.66 -14.10 10.01
C THR A 79 -6.35 -13.46 10.47
N ALA A 80 -6.45 -12.57 11.46
CA ALA A 80 -5.28 -12.00 12.12
C ALA A 80 -4.43 -13.05 12.84
N GLU A 81 -5.07 -14.12 13.34
CA GLU A 81 -4.38 -15.23 14.02
C GLU A 81 -3.63 -16.10 13.03
N ASP A 82 -4.23 -16.42 11.89
CA ASP A 82 -3.53 -17.13 10.81
C ASP A 82 -2.21 -16.45 10.45
N ILE A 83 -2.23 -15.10 10.33
CA ILE A 83 -1.02 -14.33 9.99
C ILE A 83 0.02 -14.40 11.12
N ARG A 84 -0.40 -14.39 12.39
CA ARG A 84 0.54 -14.46 13.53
C ARG A 84 1.21 -15.82 13.65
N GLU A 85 0.43 -16.88 13.45
CA GLU A 85 0.88 -18.25 13.67
C GLU A 85 1.65 -18.81 12.47
N HIS A 86 1.33 -18.34 11.26
CA HIS A 86 1.82 -18.92 10.02
C HIS A 86 2.52 -17.91 9.10
N VAL A 87 3.11 -16.85 9.66
CA VAL A 87 3.69 -15.74 8.86
C VAL A 87 4.62 -16.21 7.75
N ASP A 88 5.46 -17.21 8.01
CA ASP A 88 6.41 -17.74 7.04
C ASP A 88 5.74 -18.60 5.95
N ASP A 89 4.58 -19.19 6.24
CA ASP A 89 3.81 -20.00 5.29
C ASP A 89 3.01 -19.13 4.29
N PHE A 90 2.80 -17.85 4.60
CA PHE A 90 2.19 -16.88 3.68
C PHE A 90 3.15 -16.44 2.57
N VAL A 91 4.45 -16.55 2.78
CA VAL A 91 5.46 -16.04 1.86
C VAL A 91 5.41 -16.75 0.51
N CYS A 92 5.25 -15.98 -0.56
CA CYS A 92 5.21 -16.50 -1.94
C CYS A 92 6.55 -16.37 -2.67
N SER A 93 7.44 -15.50 -2.20
CA SER A 93 8.78 -15.29 -2.74
C SER A 93 9.72 -14.82 -1.62
N PRO A 94 11.06 -14.97 -1.75
CA PRO A 94 11.98 -14.47 -0.73
C PRO A 94 11.72 -12.99 -0.42
N PRO A 95 11.47 -12.62 0.86
CA PRO A 95 11.22 -11.25 1.24
C PRO A 95 12.51 -10.43 1.32
N ASP A 96 12.41 -9.14 1.06
CA ASP A 96 13.50 -8.18 1.24
C ASP A 96 13.39 -7.38 2.55
N THR A 97 12.16 -7.26 3.08
CA THR A 97 11.86 -6.46 4.27
C THR A 97 10.63 -6.98 5.00
N ALA A 98 10.44 -6.51 6.22
CA ALA A 98 9.27 -6.85 7.03
C ALA A 98 8.76 -5.61 7.77
N PHE A 99 7.44 -5.57 7.96
CA PHE A 99 6.78 -4.56 8.78
C PHE A 99 5.85 -5.23 9.79
N GLU A 100 5.49 -4.47 10.81
CA GLU A 100 4.60 -4.95 11.86
C GLU A 100 3.34 -4.07 11.96
N THR A 101 2.29 -4.61 12.53
CA THR A 101 1.09 -3.85 12.87
C THR A 101 1.01 -3.65 14.38
N THR A 102 0.41 -2.54 14.84
CA THR A 102 0.10 -2.36 16.25
C THR A 102 -0.78 -3.51 16.75
N GLY A 103 -0.33 -4.22 17.75
CA GLY A 103 -1.10 -5.29 18.40
C GLY A 103 -2.20 -4.75 19.33
N THR A 104 -3.11 -3.90 18.84
CA THR A 104 -4.15 -3.25 19.68
C THR A 104 -5.11 -4.22 20.35
N THR A 105 -5.40 -5.34 19.72
CA THR A 105 -6.35 -6.36 20.21
C THR A 105 -5.66 -7.54 20.90
N SER A 106 -4.40 -7.78 20.62
CA SER A 106 -3.56 -8.77 21.26
C SER A 106 -2.18 -8.16 21.47
N LYS A 107 -1.52 -8.43 22.59
CA LYS A 107 -0.16 -7.91 22.90
C LYS A 107 0.94 -8.36 21.90
N ARG A 108 0.57 -9.05 20.82
CA ARG A 108 1.49 -9.51 19.77
C ARG A 108 1.20 -8.78 18.47
N SER A 109 2.21 -8.09 17.94
CA SER A 109 2.17 -7.51 16.59
C SER A 109 2.04 -8.60 15.52
N LYS A 110 1.42 -8.27 14.38
CA LYS A 110 1.48 -9.12 13.18
C LYS A 110 2.63 -8.64 12.33
N ARG A 111 3.48 -9.56 11.93
CA ARG A 111 4.53 -9.29 10.95
C ARG A 111 4.01 -9.58 9.55
N VAL A 112 4.41 -8.76 8.59
CA VAL A 112 4.11 -8.95 7.16
C VAL A 112 5.39 -8.74 6.39
N TYR A 113 5.70 -9.65 5.48
CA TYR A 113 6.88 -9.59 4.64
C TYR A 113 6.56 -8.93 3.29
N PHE A 114 7.53 -8.20 2.77
CA PHE A 114 7.45 -7.56 1.47
C PHE A 114 8.73 -7.74 0.68
N SER A 115 8.61 -7.82 -0.64
CA SER A 115 9.70 -7.58 -1.56
C SER A 115 9.87 -6.08 -1.80
N ARG A 116 11.04 -5.66 -2.25
CA ARG A 116 11.27 -4.26 -2.67
C ARG A 116 10.36 -3.85 -3.82
N ASN A 117 9.96 -4.80 -4.66
CA ASN A 117 9.05 -4.53 -5.76
C ASN A 117 7.65 -4.18 -5.25
N GLU A 118 7.13 -4.90 -4.25
CA GLU A 118 5.83 -4.62 -3.63
C GLU A 118 5.79 -3.24 -2.98
N ILE A 119 6.88 -2.81 -2.32
CA ILE A 119 6.98 -1.44 -1.78
C ILE A 119 6.95 -0.40 -2.90
N ARG A 120 7.64 -0.64 -4.02
CA ARG A 120 7.58 0.28 -5.19
C ARG A 120 6.20 0.34 -5.83
N GLU A 121 5.51 -0.79 -5.94
CA GLU A 121 4.13 -0.85 -6.45
C GLU A 121 3.15 -0.13 -5.52
N ALA A 122 3.28 -0.31 -4.20
CA ALA A 122 2.53 0.43 -3.20
C ALA A 122 2.83 1.94 -3.29
N GLY A 123 4.10 2.32 -3.47
CA GLY A 123 4.54 3.70 -3.70
C GLY A 123 3.91 4.31 -4.95
N TRP A 124 3.84 3.56 -6.06
CA TRP A 124 3.15 4.02 -7.26
C TRP A 124 1.65 4.29 -6.99
N SER A 125 0.98 3.39 -6.29
CA SER A 125 -0.43 3.56 -5.90
C SER A 125 -0.62 4.77 -5.00
N GLY A 126 0.27 4.96 -4.02
CA GLY A 126 0.28 6.14 -3.14
C GLY A 126 0.52 7.45 -3.91
N ALA A 127 1.43 7.44 -4.90
CA ALA A 127 1.69 8.60 -5.76
C ALA A 127 0.44 9.01 -6.57
N VAL A 128 -0.32 8.03 -7.09
CA VAL A 128 -1.60 8.28 -7.78
C VAL A 128 -2.61 8.92 -6.82
N GLY A 129 -2.68 8.44 -5.56
CA GLY A 129 -3.53 9.02 -4.52
C GLY A 129 -3.13 10.46 -4.18
N LEU A 130 -1.86 10.71 -3.94
CA LEU A 130 -1.34 12.06 -3.66
C LEU A 130 -1.60 13.01 -4.83
N TRP A 131 -1.39 12.56 -6.06
CA TRP A 131 -1.68 13.37 -7.26
C TRP A 131 -3.17 13.70 -7.37
N ALA A 132 -4.05 12.76 -7.03
CA ALA A 132 -5.50 12.96 -7.00
C ALA A 132 -5.93 14.02 -5.96
N LEU A 133 -5.19 14.12 -4.84
CA LEU A 133 -5.38 15.14 -3.81
C LEU A 133 -4.76 16.51 -4.16
N GLY A 134 -4.13 16.63 -5.31
CA GLY A 134 -3.57 17.90 -5.78
C GLY A 134 -2.06 18.03 -5.60
N VAL A 135 -1.38 17.06 -5.01
CA VAL A 135 0.09 17.09 -4.85
C VAL A 135 0.79 16.99 -6.21
N ARG A 136 1.82 17.78 -6.39
CA ARG A 136 2.59 17.86 -7.63
C ARG A 136 4.09 17.74 -7.35
N LYS A 137 4.91 17.59 -8.39
CA LYS A 137 6.37 17.46 -8.26
C LYS A 137 7.05 18.70 -7.68
N GLU A 138 6.40 19.86 -7.79
CA GLU A 138 6.85 21.14 -7.24
C GLU A 138 6.64 21.23 -5.73
N ASP A 139 5.78 20.37 -5.16
CA ASP A 139 5.49 20.35 -3.73
C ASP A 139 6.67 19.82 -2.93
N ARG A 140 6.72 20.27 -1.70
CA ARG A 140 7.69 19.89 -0.69
C ARG A 140 6.95 19.25 0.49
N ILE A 141 7.11 17.94 0.60
CA ILE A 141 6.38 17.12 1.58
C ILE A 141 7.22 16.95 2.83
N ALA A 142 6.63 17.17 4.01
CA ALA A 142 7.15 16.67 5.27
C ALA A 142 6.23 15.58 5.83
N SER A 143 6.79 14.48 6.28
CA SER A 143 6.03 13.37 6.83
C SER A 143 6.29 13.13 8.31
N ALA A 144 5.19 13.02 9.06
CA ALA A 144 5.19 12.72 10.49
C ALA A 144 4.79 11.25 10.76
N PHE A 145 5.37 10.32 10.01
CA PHE A 145 5.22 8.90 10.25
C PHE A 145 6.38 8.34 11.07
N ASP A 146 6.11 7.28 11.82
CA ASP A 146 7.15 6.47 12.44
C ASP A 146 7.79 5.57 11.36
N TYR A 147 9.09 5.76 11.15
CA TYR A 147 9.88 5.01 10.18
C TYR A 147 10.53 3.74 10.75
N SER A 148 10.12 3.27 11.94
CA SER A 148 10.67 2.07 12.56
C SER A 148 10.10 0.78 11.93
N PHE A 149 9.05 0.23 12.53
CA PHE A 149 8.44 -1.03 12.07
C PHE A 149 7.23 -0.85 11.15
N TRP A 150 6.85 0.37 10.81
CA TRP A 150 5.62 0.68 10.09
C TRP A 150 5.85 0.88 8.60
N VAL A 151 4.95 0.35 7.78
CA VAL A 151 5.03 0.41 6.32
C VAL A 151 4.69 1.80 5.76
N SER A 152 3.97 2.65 6.50
CA SER A 152 3.48 3.95 6.01
C SER A 152 4.59 4.89 5.58
N GLY A 153 5.66 5.01 6.36
CA GLY A 153 6.82 5.84 6.01
C GLY A 153 7.48 5.40 4.70
N PRO A 154 7.99 4.16 4.59
CA PRO A 154 8.60 3.64 3.37
C PRO A 154 7.71 3.70 2.12
N VAL A 155 6.39 3.47 2.26
CA VAL A 155 5.45 3.61 1.13
C VAL A 155 5.29 5.07 0.72
N LEU A 156 5.22 6.01 1.67
CA LEU A 156 5.19 7.44 1.34
C LEU A 156 6.49 7.89 0.67
N GLN A 157 7.63 7.47 1.17
CA GLN A 157 8.93 7.73 0.53
C GLN A 157 8.91 7.27 -0.94
N ALA A 158 8.53 6.01 -1.18
CA ALA A 158 8.42 5.49 -2.54
C ALA A 158 7.40 6.27 -3.40
N SER A 159 6.32 6.79 -2.78
CA SER A 159 5.33 7.62 -3.47
C SER A 159 5.92 8.97 -3.89
N CYS A 160 6.69 9.60 -3.03
CA CYS A 160 7.38 10.85 -3.32
C CYS A 160 8.44 10.68 -4.42
N GLU A 161 9.16 9.56 -4.43
CA GLU A 161 10.10 9.21 -5.51
C GLU A 161 9.39 9.10 -6.87
N VAL A 162 8.21 8.45 -6.92
CA VAL A 162 7.41 8.33 -8.15
C VAL A 162 6.90 9.69 -8.62
N LEU A 163 6.45 10.55 -7.71
CA LEU A 163 6.00 11.91 -8.02
C LEU A 163 7.16 12.83 -8.44
N GLY A 164 8.37 12.54 -7.96
CA GLY A 164 9.53 13.37 -8.14
C GLY A 164 9.50 14.65 -7.31
N CYS A 165 8.76 14.66 -6.18
CA CYS A 165 8.67 15.79 -5.26
C CYS A 165 9.75 15.72 -4.16
N PHE A 166 10.04 16.86 -3.55
CA PHE A 166 10.94 16.93 -2.39
C PHE A 166 10.25 16.29 -1.17
N HIS A 167 10.99 15.49 -0.41
CA HIS A 167 10.46 14.82 0.78
C HIS A 167 11.41 14.92 1.96
N VAL A 168 10.88 15.30 3.12
CA VAL A 168 11.55 15.26 4.42
C VAL A 168 10.90 14.18 5.28
N GLU A 169 11.65 13.17 5.64
CA GLU A 169 11.26 12.12 6.57
C GLU A 169 11.45 12.61 8.02
N ALA A 170 10.59 13.56 8.45
CA ALA A 170 10.74 14.19 9.75
C ALA A 170 10.43 13.24 10.92
N GLY A 171 9.60 12.24 10.71
CA GLY A 171 9.15 11.35 11.77
C GLY A 171 8.12 11.99 12.71
N ARG A 172 7.73 11.24 13.75
CA ARG A 172 6.80 11.74 14.79
C ARG A 172 7.57 12.46 15.89
N ILE A 173 8.19 13.58 15.58
CA ILE A 173 8.82 14.46 16.54
C ILE A 173 7.76 15.32 17.25
N ASP A 174 8.17 16.13 18.20
CA ASP A 174 7.30 17.09 18.87
C ASP A 174 6.66 18.05 17.87
N PRO A 175 5.34 18.35 17.96
CA PRO A 175 4.66 19.24 17.01
C PRO A 175 5.22 20.66 16.96
N GLU A 176 5.70 21.25 18.08
CA GLU A 176 6.32 22.57 18.09
C GLU A 176 7.64 22.55 17.33
N GLU A 177 8.49 21.55 17.61
CA GLU A 177 9.75 21.34 16.90
C GLU A 177 9.56 21.10 15.40
N PHE A 178 8.49 20.38 15.01
CA PHE A 178 8.13 20.16 13.61
C PHE A 178 7.68 21.46 12.95
N TYR A 179 6.81 22.24 13.63
CA TYR A 179 6.27 23.50 13.13
C TYR A 179 7.36 24.52 12.82
N ASP A 180 8.33 24.67 13.71
CA ASP A 180 9.47 25.59 13.55
C ASP A 180 10.27 25.33 12.28
N ARG A 181 10.34 24.07 11.84
CA ARG A 181 11.09 23.68 10.64
C ARG A 181 10.32 23.81 9.33
N LEU A 182 8.98 23.98 9.35
CA LEU A 182 8.18 24.04 8.12
C LEU A 182 8.64 25.15 7.18
N SER A 183 8.91 26.32 7.72
CA SER A 183 9.36 27.50 6.94
C SER A 183 10.76 27.30 6.37
N ASP A 184 11.68 26.74 7.16
CA ASP A 184 13.07 26.54 6.76
C ASP A 184 13.18 25.60 5.57
N TYR A 185 12.34 24.56 5.55
CA TYR A 185 12.29 23.60 4.44
C TYR A 185 11.31 24.03 3.32
N GLY A 186 10.56 25.11 3.49
CA GLY A 186 9.56 25.55 2.51
C GLY A 186 8.50 24.48 2.24
N ILE A 187 8.01 23.82 3.31
CA ILE A 187 7.06 22.72 3.20
C ILE A 187 5.70 23.22 2.73
N THR A 188 5.12 22.59 1.73
CA THR A 188 3.80 22.89 1.16
C THR A 188 2.76 21.83 1.51
N VAL A 189 3.19 20.61 1.84
CA VAL A 189 2.29 19.49 2.16
C VAL A 189 2.82 18.75 3.38
N ILE A 190 1.92 18.45 4.33
CA ILE A 190 2.21 17.65 5.51
C ILE A 190 1.41 16.35 5.42
N VAL A 191 2.07 15.22 5.65
CA VAL A 191 1.44 13.89 5.68
C VAL A 191 1.74 13.21 7.01
N GLY A 192 0.71 12.79 7.73
CA GLY A 192 0.90 12.16 9.03
C GLY A 192 -0.35 11.50 9.58
N ASP A 193 -0.23 10.98 10.80
CA ASP A 193 -1.36 10.45 11.54
C ASP A 193 -2.38 11.56 11.88
N PRO A 194 -3.70 11.35 11.70
CA PRO A 194 -4.70 12.39 11.93
C PRO A 194 -4.63 13.01 13.33
N SER A 195 -4.39 12.22 14.37
CA SER A 195 -4.33 12.74 15.74
C SER A 195 -3.10 13.64 15.95
N TRP A 196 -1.97 13.29 15.32
CA TRP A 196 -0.76 14.09 15.38
C TRP A 196 -0.92 15.41 14.58
N ILE A 197 -1.58 15.35 13.40
CA ILE A 197 -1.89 16.55 12.61
C ILE A 197 -2.80 17.54 13.37
N VAL A 198 -3.77 17.03 14.15
CA VAL A 198 -4.58 17.88 15.04
C VAL A 198 -3.70 18.61 16.06
N GLY A 199 -2.79 17.89 16.73
CA GLY A 199 -1.83 18.50 17.66
C GLY A 199 -0.96 19.57 17.00
N LEU A 200 -0.50 19.34 15.78
CA LEU A 200 0.25 20.34 15.01
C LEU A 200 -0.61 21.58 14.69
N ALA A 201 -1.89 21.41 14.35
CA ALA A 201 -2.79 22.51 14.09
C ALA A 201 -3.05 23.37 15.35
N GLU A 202 -3.07 22.77 16.54
CA GLU A 202 -3.17 23.48 17.82
C GLU A 202 -1.92 24.33 18.09
N VAL A 203 -0.73 23.85 17.72
CA VAL A 203 0.52 24.64 17.80
C VAL A 203 0.46 25.86 16.87
N ALA A 204 -0.01 25.66 15.64
CA ALA A 204 -0.13 26.74 14.64
C ALA A 204 -1.13 27.86 15.01
N GLN A 205 -2.00 27.64 16.00
CA GLN A 205 -2.98 28.63 16.49
C GLN A 205 -2.47 29.49 17.63
N LYS A 206 -1.33 29.14 18.25
CA LYS A 206 -0.69 29.88 19.33
C LYS A 206 0.19 31.00 18.79
#